data_0e43a9b11648575b13473fb1fa9e7ca4
#
_entry.id   0e43a9b11648575b13473fb1fa9e7ca4
#
_cell.length_a   1.000
_cell.length_b   1.000
_cell.length_c   1.000
_cell.angle_alpha   90.00
_cell.angle_beta   90.00
_cell.angle_gamma   90.00
#
_symmetry.space_group_name_H-M   'P 1'
#
loop_
_entity.id
_entity.type
_entity.pdbx_description
1 polymer ?
#
loop_
_entity_poly.entity_id
_entity_poly.type
_entity_poly.pdbx_seq_one_letter_code
_entity_poly.pdbx_strand_id
1 'polypeptide(L)'
;LDMGTSIKVYSLATDCFEILNSSEIPATIGSFKTAPLPDNKRAFITGGKNPELCIADKSFKNLDFYFPYTSRKFSILLREGLNYGNKNVIFRRYANDTIYNLSEGKPTPYRVFDFNQPVSYNELVNLSESAQNEMLTKYSLINLYFESDSQFYLKYSINSKEFFYLRNPKGEIYHFSKEKINNDLFGTKNLYCIGVDQYTKSFVFMITPSYLLKLVQTKPESLHPESLNKLNQLHLKEDDNYVLVMLKM
;
A
#
# COMPACT_ATOMS: atom_id res chain seq x y z
N LEU A 1 -19.55 -21.80 15.23
CA LEU A 1 -18.75 -20.69 15.75
C LEU A 1 -18.73 -19.61 14.68
N ASP A 2 -19.66 -18.68 14.83
CA ASP A 2 -19.75 -17.48 14.00
C ASP A 2 -18.55 -16.60 14.36
N MET A 3 -17.53 -16.63 13.55
CA MET A 3 -16.43 -15.68 13.65
C MET A 3 -16.94 -14.36 13.08
N GLY A 4 -17.68 -13.63 13.90
CA GLY A 4 -18.17 -12.31 13.59
C GLY A 4 -17.01 -11.37 13.29
N THR A 5 -16.81 -11.08 12.02
CA THR A 5 -15.84 -10.08 11.57
C THR A 5 -16.41 -8.69 11.84
N SER A 6 -16.15 -8.14 13.03
CA SER A 6 -16.40 -6.73 13.27
C SER A 6 -15.24 -5.89 12.72
N ILE A 7 -15.55 -4.85 11.96
CA ILE A 7 -14.57 -3.83 11.59
C ILE A 7 -14.56 -2.80 12.70
N LYS A 8 -13.42 -2.66 13.39
CA LYS A 8 -13.20 -1.60 14.37
C LYS A 8 -12.56 -0.41 13.65
N VAL A 9 -13.22 0.73 13.68
CA VAL A 9 -12.69 1.99 13.17
C VAL A 9 -12.37 2.88 14.36
N TYR A 10 -11.09 3.22 14.51
CA TYR A 10 -10.65 4.15 15.53
C TYR A 10 -10.68 5.58 15.01
N SER A 11 -11.42 6.44 15.68
CA SER A 11 -11.47 7.86 15.37
C SER A 11 -10.48 8.62 16.26
N LEU A 12 -9.43 9.14 15.66
CA LEU A 12 -8.46 9.99 16.36
C LEU A 12 -9.08 11.30 16.89
N ALA A 13 -10.15 11.77 16.27
CA ALA A 13 -10.80 13.02 16.68
C ALA A 13 -11.64 12.87 17.95
N THR A 14 -12.19 11.68 18.18
CA THR A 14 -13.09 11.41 19.33
C THR A 14 -12.49 10.45 20.33
N ASP A 15 -11.28 9.91 20.05
CA ASP A 15 -10.60 8.88 20.85
C ASP A 15 -11.48 7.65 21.12
N CYS A 16 -12.36 7.31 20.19
CA CYS A 16 -13.33 6.25 20.32
C CYS A 16 -13.22 5.23 19.18
N PHE A 17 -13.53 3.97 19.50
CA PHE A 17 -13.76 2.94 18.50
C PHE A 17 -15.22 2.97 18.04
N GLU A 18 -15.44 3.10 16.75
CA GLU A 18 -16.70 2.77 16.10
C GLU A 18 -16.64 1.30 15.68
N ILE A 19 -17.55 0.49 16.18
CA ILE A 19 -17.67 -0.91 15.78
C ILE A 19 -18.73 -0.97 14.68
N LEU A 20 -18.29 -1.25 13.47
CA LEU A 20 -19.21 -1.64 12.40
C LEU A 20 -19.54 -3.13 12.62
N ASN A 21 -20.74 -3.41 13.06
CA ASN A 21 -21.18 -4.78 13.28
C ASN A 21 -21.18 -5.56 11.97
N SER A 22 -20.62 -6.76 12.00
CA SER A 22 -20.56 -7.62 10.80
C SER A 22 -21.95 -7.94 10.22
N SER A 23 -23.00 -7.90 11.04
CA SER A 23 -24.39 -8.07 10.62
C SER A 23 -24.91 -6.91 9.73
N GLU A 24 -24.29 -5.74 9.81
CA GLU A 24 -24.64 -4.57 9.00
C GLU A 24 -23.87 -4.51 7.69
N ILE A 25 -22.72 -5.19 7.61
CA ILE A 25 -21.92 -5.25 6.39
C ILE A 25 -22.41 -6.42 5.56
N PRO A 26 -22.97 -6.20 4.36
CA PRO A 26 -23.40 -7.30 3.51
C PRO A 26 -22.28 -8.30 3.28
N ALA A 27 -22.57 -9.60 3.42
CA ALA A 27 -21.62 -10.69 3.20
C ALA A 27 -20.96 -10.64 1.80
N THR A 28 -21.62 -9.94 0.87
CA THR A 28 -21.11 -9.64 -0.47
C THR A 28 -19.87 -8.76 -0.46
N ILE A 29 -19.62 -7.96 0.57
CA ILE A 29 -18.46 -7.06 0.63
C ILE A 29 -17.19 -7.82 1.01
N GLY A 30 -17.24 -8.73 2.00
CA GLY A 30 -16.10 -9.59 2.38
C GLY A 30 -14.77 -8.85 2.49
N SER A 31 -14.74 -7.71 3.19
CA SER A 31 -13.66 -6.73 3.06
C SER A 31 -12.41 -7.07 3.86
N PHE A 32 -11.25 -6.85 3.25
CA PHE A 32 -9.94 -6.87 3.92
C PHE A 32 -9.40 -5.48 4.23
N LYS A 33 -9.80 -4.46 3.48
CA LYS A 33 -9.39 -3.06 3.69
C LYS A 33 -10.55 -2.13 3.43
N THR A 34 -10.61 -1.07 4.21
CA THR A 34 -11.64 -0.03 4.06
C THR A 34 -11.06 1.35 4.26
N ALA A 35 -11.65 2.34 3.63
CA ALA A 35 -11.31 3.75 3.79
C ALA A 35 -12.57 4.62 3.79
N PRO A 36 -12.71 5.60 4.72
CA PRO A 36 -13.79 6.56 4.68
C PRO A 36 -13.66 7.48 3.46
N LEU A 37 -14.78 7.83 2.89
CA LEU A 37 -14.92 8.78 1.79
C LEU A 37 -15.76 9.97 2.23
N PRO A 38 -15.77 11.10 1.48
CA PRO A 38 -16.73 12.17 1.68
C PRO A 38 -18.18 11.67 1.63
N ASP A 39 -19.12 12.50 2.09
CA ASP A 39 -20.57 12.26 2.07
C ASP A 39 -21.00 11.00 2.84
N ASN A 40 -20.31 10.69 3.94
CA ASN A 40 -20.56 9.48 4.74
C ASN A 40 -20.51 8.16 3.97
N LYS A 41 -19.76 8.13 2.88
CA LYS A 41 -19.47 6.92 2.12
C LYS A 41 -18.23 6.22 2.65
N ARG A 42 -18.05 4.97 2.25
CA ARG A 42 -16.88 4.15 2.57
C ARG A 42 -16.50 3.26 1.40
N ALA A 43 -15.22 3.22 1.09
CA ALA A 43 -14.68 2.30 0.11
C ALA A 43 -14.23 1.00 0.80
N PHE A 44 -14.41 -0.12 0.12
CA PHE A 44 -14.02 -1.46 0.55
C PHE A 44 -13.31 -2.18 -0.58
N ILE A 45 -12.16 -2.79 -0.27
CA ILE A 45 -11.58 -3.80 -1.15
C ILE A 45 -12.29 -5.12 -0.85
N THR A 46 -12.91 -5.70 -1.84
CA THR A 46 -13.67 -6.94 -1.69
C THR A 46 -12.77 -8.17 -1.83
N GLY A 47 -13.08 -9.22 -1.08
CA GLY A 47 -12.22 -10.40 -1.01
C GLY A 47 -12.46 -11.44 -2.10
N GLY A 48 -12.06 -11.19 -3.35
CA GLY A 48 -11.89 -12.24 -4.38
C GLY A 48 -13.15 -12.93 -4.93
N LYS A 49 -14.34 -12.66 -4.40
CA LYS A 49 -15.61 -13.24 -4.90
C LYS A 49 -16.49 -12.24 -5.66
N ASN A 50 -16.16 -10.98 -5.57
CA ASN A 50 -16.95 -9.84 -6.05
C ASN A 50 -16.07 -8.85 -6.83
N PRO A 51 -16.63 -7.82 -7.43
CA PRO A 51 -15.86 -6.71 -7.99
C PRO A 51 -14.82 -6.19 -7.01
N GLU A 52 -13.65 -5.80 -7.51
CA GLU A 52 -12.47 -5.48 -6.68
C GLU A 52 -12.71 -4.36 -5.66
N LEU A 53 -13.59 -3.42 -6.01
CA LEU A 53 -13.91 -2.25 -5.19
C LEU A 53 -15.42 -2.15 -5.01
N CYS A 54 -15.86 -1.96 -3.77
CA CYS A 54 -17.21 -1.57 -3.43
C CYS A 54 -17.19 -0.21 -2.74
N ILE A 55 -18.08 0.69 -3.11
CA ILE A 55 -18.34 1.95 -2.40
C ILE A 55 -19.75 1.88 -1.84
N ALA A 56 -19.86 2.03 -0.53
CA ALA A 56 -21.13 1.95 0.20
C ALA A 56 -21.44 3.26 0.91
N ASP A 57 -22.72 3.56 1.07
CA ASP A 57 -23.18 4.56 2.02
C ASP A 57 -23.06 4.07 3.49
N LYS A 58 -23.25 4.95 4.47
CA LYS A 58 -23.18 4.61 5.90
C LYS A 58 -24.19 3.53 6.30
N SER A 59 -25.32 3.42 5.60
CA SER A 59 -26.41 2.46 5.90
C SER A 59 -26.23 1.12 5.18
N PHE A 60 -25.24 0.96 4.31
CA PHE A 60 -25.02 -0.18 3.43
C PHE A 60 -26.22 -0.54 2.53
N LYS A 61 -27.15 0.40 2.32
CA LYS A 61 -28.31 0.19 1.44
C LYS A 61 -27.95 0.40 -0.01
N ASN A 62 -27.03 1.34 -0.29
CA ASN A 62 -26.56 1.63 -1.63
C ASN A 62 -25.12 1.13 -1.76
N LEU A 63 -24.93 0.18 -2.65
CA LEU A 63 -23.66 -0.46 -2.94
C LEU A 63 -23.32 -0.27 -4.41
N ASP A 64 -22.25 0.47 -4.67
CA ASP A 64 -21.70 0.65 -6.01
C ASP A 64 -20.47 -0.23 -6.17
N PHE A 65 -20.49 -1.13 -7.16
CA PHE A 65 -19.41 -2.07 -7.43
C PHE A 65 -18.65 -1.66 -8.69
N TYR A 66 -17.32 -1.68 -8.57
CA TYR A 66 -16.39 -1.29 -9.63
C TYR A 66 -15.37 -2.38 -9.89
N PHE A 67 -14.88 -2.45 -11.12
CA PHE A 67 -13.85 -3.39 -11.57
C PHE A 67 -14.27 -4.85 -11.36
N PRO A 68 -15.29 -5.34 -12.09
CA PRO A 68 -15.74 -6.71 -11.94
C PRO A 68 -14.64 -7.72 -12.27
N TYR A 69 -14.52 -8.74 -11.47
CA TYR A 69 -13.65 -9.86 -11.79
C TYR A 69 -14.23 -10.64 -12.97
N THR A 70 -13.43 -10.81 -14.02
CA THR A 70 -13.85 -11.55 -15.22
C THR A 70 -13.65 -13.06 -15.07
N SER A 71 -12.95 -13.53 -14.04
CA SER A 71 -12.69 -14.95 -13.79
C SER A 71 -12.59 -15.27 -12.30
N ARG A 72 -13.26 -16.35 -11.87
CA ARG A 72 -13.15 -16.91 -10.51
C ARG A 72 -11.86 -17.71 -10.25
N LYS A 73 -11.01 -17.91 -11.26
CA LYS A 73 -9.80 -18.72 -11.16
C LYS A 73 -8.61 -17.95 -10.57
N PHE A 74 -8.79 -16.69 -10.24
CA PHE A 74 -7.71 -15.83 -9.80
C PHE A 74 -7.64 -15.80 -8.26
N SER A 75 -6.80 -16.63 -7.68
CA SER A 75 -6.46 -16.57 -6.26
C SER A 75 -5.17 -15.77 -6.02
N ILE A 76 -4.96 -14.68 -6.76
CA ILE A 76 -3.86 -13.80 -6.42
C ILE A 76 -4.23 -13.11 -5.12
N LEU A 77 -3.35 -13.26 -4.14
CA LEU A 77 -3.36 -12.49 -2.92
C LEU A 77 -3.53 -11.02 -3.30
N LEU A 78 -4.66 -10.47 -2.92
CA LEU A 78 -5.09 -9.12 -3.24
C LEU A 78 -3.98 -8.13 -2.86
N ARG A 79 -3.29 -7.64 -3.86
CA ARG A 79 -2.27 -6.60 -3.71
C ARG A 79 -2.84 -5.21 -4.02
N GLU A 80 -4.16 -5.13 -4.11
CA GLU A 80 -4.84 -3.85 -4.25
C GLU A 80 -4.58 -2.99 -3.02
N GLY A 81 -4.43 -1.70 -3.25
CA GLY A 81 -4.16 -0.74 -2.19
C GLY A 81 -5.25 0.31 -2.09
N LEU A 82 -5.84 0.46 -0.89
CA LEU A 82 -6.49 1.70 -0.48
C LEU A 82 -5.51 2.46 0.38
N ASN A 83 -5.14 3.65 -0.06
CA ASN A 83 -4.21 4.52 0.66
C ASN A 83 -4.81 5.91 0.77
N TYR A 84 -4.47 6.61 1.83
CA TYR A 84 -4.75 8.03 1.94
C TYR A 84 -3.67 8.79 1.18
N GLY A 85 -4.07 9.52 0.14
CA GLY A 85 -3.25 10.52 -0.51
C GLY A 85 -3.49 11.90 0.11
N ASN A 86 -3.02 12.93 -0.57
CA ASN A 86 -3.24 14.31 -0.16
C ASN A 86 -4.73 14.66 -0.26
N LYS A 87 -5.45 14.60 0.87
CA LYS A 87 -6.90 14.85 1.00
C LYS A 87 -7.81 13.86 0.24
N ASN A 88 -7.25 12.85 -0.41
CA ASN A 88 -7.98 11.93 -1.25
C ASN A 88 -7.74 10.47 -0.81
N VAL A 89 -8.71 9.63 -1.03
CA VAL A 89 -8.53 8.18 -0.95
C VAL A 89 -8.09 7.69 -2.32
N ILE A 90 -6.96 7.02 -2.33
CA ILE A 90 -6.32 6.51 -3.55
C ILE A 90 -6.54 5.00 -3.61
N PHE A 91 -7.04 4.53 -4.73
CA PHE A 91 -7.16 3.11 -5.02
C PHE A 91 -6.17 2.70 -6.11
N ARG A 92 -5.41 1.66 -5.83
CA ARG A 92 -4.52 1.01 -6.77
C ARG A 92 -5.05 -0.37 -7.11
N ARG A 93 -5.42 -0.55 -8.37
CA ARG A 93 -5.81 -1.84 -8.90
C ARG A 93 -4.59 -2.72 -9.18
N TYR A 94 -4.72 -4.02 -8.94
CA TYR A 94 -3.69 -4.99 -9.31
C TYR A 94 -3.58 -5.13 -10.84
N ALA A 95 -2.35 -5.33 -11.34
CA ALA A 95 -2.07 -5.46 -12.78
C ALA A 95 -2.69 -4.32 -13.60
N ASN A 96 -2.51 -3.10 -13.13
CA ASN A 96 -2.98 -1.89 -13.80
C ASN A 96 -1.92 -0.79 -13.63
N ASP A 97 -1.78 0.03 -14.62
CA ASP A 97 -0.87 1.17 -14.67
C ASP A 97 -1.49 2.47 -14.11
N THR A 98 -2.77 2.40 -13.79
CA THR A 98 -3.58 3.55 -13.38
C THR A 98 -3.84 3.53 -11.87
N ILE A 99 -3.61 4.66 -11.24
CA ILE A 99 -4.03 4.98 -9.89
C ILE A 99 -5.34 5.75 -9.95
N TYR A 100 -6.30 5.38 -9.14
CA TYR A 100 -7.63 5.98 -9.11
C TYR A 100 -7.82 6.83 -7.86
N ASN A 101 -8.50 7.96 -8.01
CA ASN A 101 -9.00 8.77 -6.92
C ASN A 101 -10.46 8.42 -6.63
N LEU A 102 -10.83 8.30 -5.35
CA LEU A 102 -12.17 7.94 -4.90
C LEU A 102 -12.92 9.09 -4.22
N SER A 103 -12.35 10.31 -4.17
CA SER A 103 -12.92 11.43 -3.40
C SER A 103 -14.32 11.86 -3.84
N GLU A 104 -14.71 11.57 -5.09
CA GLU A 104 -16.06 11.85 -5.60
C GLU A 104 -17.05 10.69 -5.40
N GLY A 105 -16.70 9.69 -4.58
CA GLY A 105 -17.54 8.53 -4.36
C GLY A 105 -17.61 7.56 -5.55
N LYS A 106 -16.67 7.66 -6.49
CA LYS A 106 -16.47 6.76 -7.63
C LYS A 106 -14.98 6.76 -8.02
N PRO A 107 -14.46 5.67 -8.62
CA PRO A 107 -13.08 5.64 -9.09
C PRO A 107 -12.93 6.49 -10.36
N THR A 108 -12.12 7.55 -10.27
CA THR A 108 -11.70 8.38 -11.41
C THR A 108 -10.20 8.20 -11.65
N PRO A 109 -9.73 8.02 -12.90
CA PRO A 109 -8.30 7.97 -13.20
C PRO A 109 -7.61 9.24 -12.66
N TYR A 110 -6.54 9.04 -11.91
CA TYR A 110 -5.81 10.12 -11.26
C TYR A 110 -4.38 10.26 -11.75
N ARG A 111 -3.66 9.14 -11.82
CA ARG A 111 -2.34 9.06 -12.41
C ARG A 111 -2.25 7.81 -13.27
N VAL A 112 -1.62 7.95 -14.43
CA VAL A 112 -1.29 6.83 -15.32
C VAL A 112 0.23 6.78 -15.43
N PHE A 113 0.79 5.59 -15.21
CA PHE A 113 2.21 5.33 -15.40
C PHE A 113 2.41 4.61 -16.71
N ASP A 114 3.01 5.30 -17.68
CA ASP A 114 3.30 4.71 -18.99
C ASP A 114 4.52 3.78 -18.89
N PHE A 115 4.23 2.49 -18.77
CA PHE A 115 5.24 1.45 -18.83
C PHE A 115 5.31 0.91 -20.25
N ASN A 116 6.53 0.72 -20.79
CA ASN A 116 6.70 0.15 -22.13
C ASN A 116 6.07 -1.25 -22.30
N GLN A 117 5.84 -1.95 -21.22
CA GLN A 117 5.25 -3.28 -21.16
C GLN A 117 4.27 -3.39 -20.00
N PRO A 118 3.11 -2.71 -20.08
CA PRO A 118 2.08 -2.85 -19.06
C PRO A 118 1.45 -4.23 -19.12
N VAL A 119 1.12 -4.77 -17.96
CA VAL A 119 0.28 -5.97 -17.88
C VAL A 119 -1.17 -5.55 -17.86
N SER A 120 -1.99 -6.15 -18.72
CA SER A 120 -3.44 -5.97 -18.69
C SER A 120 -4.08 -7.03 -17.80
N TYR A 121 -4.92 -6.59 -16.87
CA TYR A 121 -5.73 -7.50 -16.05
C TYR A 121 -6.53 -8.49 -16.90
N ASN A 122 -7.14 -8.01 -18.00
CA ASN A 122 -7.96 -8.84 -18.88
C ASN A 122 -7.15 -9.94 -19.59
N GLU A 123 -5.88 -9.69 -19.89
CA GLU A 123 -4.98 -10.70 -20.44
C GLU A 123 -4.62 -11.75 -19.39
N LEU A 124 -4.36 -11.34 -18.16
CA LEU A 124 -4.01 -12.24 -17.07
C LEU A 124 -5.12 -13.24 -16.73
N VAL A 125 -6.35 -12.79 -16.63
CA VAL A 125 -7.47 -13.61 -16.11
C VAL A 125 -7.81 -14.82 -16.98
N ASN A 126 -7.41 -14.80 -18.24
CA ASN A 126 -7.66 -15.90 -19.20
C ASN A 126 -6.52 -16.92 -19.24
N LEU A 127 -5.43 -16.70 -18.52
CA LEU A 127 -4.28 -17.58 -18.51
C LEU A 127 -4.36 -18.65 -17.41
N SER A 128 -3.59 -19.72 -17.58
CA SER A 128 -3.31 -20.66 -16.48
C SER A 128 -2.48 -19.99 -15.39
N GLU A 129 -2.52 -20.52 -14.17
CA GLU A 129 -1.76 -19.97 -13.03
C GLU A 129 -0.26 -19.85 -13.35
N SER A 130 0.33 -20.86 -14.00
CA SER A 130 1.74 -20.84 -14.40
C SER A 130 2.02 -19.71 -15.41
N ALA A 131 1.19 -19.54 -16.42
CA ALA A 131 1.34 -18.48 -17.42
C ALA A 131 1.09 -17.09 -16.81
N GLN A 132 0.18 -16.98 -15.84
CA GLN A 132 -0.02 -15.75 -15.08
C GLN A 132 1.25 -15.36 -14.32
N ASN A 133 1.87 -16.30 -13.59
CA ASN A 133 3.10 -16.06 -12.85
C ASN A 133 4.24 -15.65 -13.78
N GLU A 134 4.37 -16.29 -14.93
CA GLU A 134 5.36 -15.90 -15.93
C GLU A 134 5.12 -14.46 -16.43
N MET A 135 3.89 -14.11 -16.79
CA MET A 135 3.56 -12.75 -17.20
C MET A 135 3.83 -11.73 -16.10
N LEU A 136 3.45 -12.01 -14.85
CA LEU A 136 3.68 -11.12 -13.72
C LEU A 136 5.17 -10.88 -13.42
N THR A 137 6.02 -11.85 -13.74
CA THR A 137 7.47 -11.68 -13.61
C THR A 137 8.07 -10.87 -14.77
N LYS A 138 7.49 -10.94 -15.95
CA LYS A 138 7.99 -10.33 -17.19
C LYS A 138 7.55 -8.88 -17.38
N TYR A 139 6.31 -8.57 -17.01
CA TYR A 139 5.68 -7.27 -17.27
C TYR A 139 5.79 -6.31 -16.09
N SER A 140 5.39 -5.07 -16.32
CA SER A 140 5.44 -4.01 -15.31
C SER A 140 4.27 -4.10 -14.35
N LEU A 141 4.56 -4.06 -13.05
CA LEU A 141 3.57 -4.12 -11.98
C LEU A 141 3.82 -3.02 -10.96
N ILE A 142 2.81 -2.22 -10.66
CA ILE A 142 2.84 -1.29 -9.52
C ILE A 142 2.64 -2.09 -8.24
N ASN A 143 3.66 -2.14 -7.39
CA ASN A 143 3.62 -2.85 -6.12
C ASN A 143 3.13 -1.97 -4.97
N LEU A 144 3.60 -0.72 -4.91
CA LEU A 144 3.21 0.26 -3.88
C LEU A 144 3.11 1.65 -4.50
N TYR A 145 2.15 2.42 -4.02
CA TYR A 145 2.02 3.83 -4.32
C TYR A 145 1.55 4.59 -3.10
N PHE A 146 2.27 5.61 -2.71
CA PHE A 146 1.92 6.52 -1.63
C PHE A 146 2.16 7.95 -2.08
N GLU A 147 1.30 8.86 -1.63
CA GLU A 147 1.37 10.28 -2.00
C GLU A 147 1.09 11.18 -0.82
N SER A 148 1.81 12.29 -0.74
CA SER A 148 1.54 13.39 0.18
C SER A 148 1.88 14.71 -0.51
N ASP A 149 0.92 15.63 -0.59
CA ASP A 149 1.04 16.93 -1.28
C ASP A 149 1.62 16.79 -2.70
N SER A 150 2.80 17.34 -2.96
CA SER A 150 3.46 17.31 -4.26
C SER A 150 4.46 16.16 -4.42
N GLN A 151 4.64 15.36 -3.37
CA GLN A 151 5.58 14.25 -3.38
C GLN A 151 4.88 12.90 -3.49
N PHE A 152 5.51 11.93 -4.13
CA PHE A 152 5.03 10.55 -4.14
C PHE A 152 6.16 9.53 -4.18
N TYR A 153 5.82 8.34 -3.69
CA TYR A 153 6.65 7.15 -3.70
C TYR A 153 5.93 6.06 -4.50
N LEU A 154 6.60 5.56 -5.52
CA LEU A 154 6.15 4.45 -6.33
C LEU A 154 7.20 3.33 -6.27
N LYS A 155 6.77 2.13 -5.91
CA LYS A 155 7.55 0.91 -6.07
C LYS A 155 6.88 0.07 -7.15
N TYR A 156 7.65 -0.35 -8.13
CA TYR A 156 7.17 -1.21 -9.21
C TYR A 156 8.21 -2.27 -9.57
N SER A 157 7.80 -3.28 -10.32
CA SER A 157 8.67 -4.33 -10.81
C SER A 157 8.55 -4.49 -12.32
N ILE A 158 9.66 -4.82 -12.99
CA ILE A 158 9.74 -5.23 -14.39
C ILE A 158 10.78 -6.35 -14.47
N ASN A 159 10.46 -7.46 -15.15
CA ASN A 159 11.37 -8.59 -15.29
C ASN A 159 11.90 -9.08 -13.94
N SER A 160 11.03 -9.19 -12.94
CA SER A 160 11.34 -9.54 -11.55
C SER A 160 12.29 -8.59 -10.82
N LYS A 161 12.71 -7.49 -11.43
CA LYS A 161 13.53 -6.47 -10.80
C LYS A 161 12.67 -5.39 -10.18
N GLU A 162 13.01 -4.98 -8.98
CA GLU A 162 12.29 -3.93 -8.27
C GLU A 162 12.93 -2.56 -8.56
N PHE A 163 12.07 -1.58 -8.80
CA PHE A 163 12.43 -0.19 -9.05
C PHE A 163 11.64 0.73 -8.12
N PHE A 164 12.23 1.87 -7.86
CA PHE A 164 11.66 2.94 -7.06
C PHE A 164 11.66 4.23 -7.86
N TYR A 165 10.55 4.93 -7.79
CA TYR A 165 10.38 6.23 -8.38
C TYR A 165 9.86 7.17 -7.28
N LEU A 166 10.60 8.20 -7.01
CA LEU A 166 10.34 9.17 -5.98
C LEU A 166 10.25 10.55 -6.60
N ARG A 167 9.25 11.31 -6.19
CA ARG A 167 9.18 12.74 -6.49
C ARG A 167 9.16 13.49 -5.17
N ASN A 168 10.10 14.42 -4.99
CA ASN A 168 10.15 15.26 -3.80
C ASN A 168 9.24 16.52 -3.95
N PRO A 169 9.03 17.32 -2.88
CA PRO A 169 8.20 18.52 -2.94
C PRO A 169 8.69 19.60 -3.92
N LYS A 170 9.98 19.61 -4.24
CA LYS A 170 10.57 20.51 -5.24
C LYS A 170 10.32 20.07 -6.68
N GLY A 171 9.71 18.90 -6.87
CA GLY A 171 9.47 18.33 -8.18
C GLY A 171 10.64 17.52 -8.75
N GLU A 172 11.75 17.38 -8.01
CA GLU A 172 12.87 16.54 -8.40
C GLU A 172 12.48 15.08 -8.41
N ILE A 173 12.95 14.36 -9.41
CA ILE A 173 12.61 12.96 -9.64
C ILE A 173 13.85 12.10 -9.41
N TYR A 174 13.69 11.06 -8.61
CA TYR A 174 14.70 10.04 -8.36
C TYR A 174 14.16 8.70 -8.82
N HIS A 175 14.86 8.07 -9.77
CA HIS A 175 14.50 6.78 -10.33
C HIS A 175 15.69 5.83 -10.28
N PHE A 176 15.54 4.71 -9.58
CA PHE A 176 16.63 3.76 -9.35
C PHE A 176 16.13 2.34 -9.14
N SER A 177 16.99 1.37 -9.43
CA SER A 177 16.73 -0.04 -9.11
C SER A 177 17.05 -0.32 -7.64
N LYS A 178 16.46 -1.38 -7.08
CA LYS A 178 16.71 -1.82 -5.70
C LYS A 178 18.20 -2.06 -5.41
N GLU A 179 18.94 -2.56 -6.37
CA GLU A 179 20.37 -2.86 -6.22
C GLU A 179 21.21 -1.59 -6.02
N LYS A 180 20.71 -0.44 -6.50
CA LYS A 180 21.39 0.86 -6.39
C LYS A 180 21.01 1.64 -5.14
N ILE A 181 20.15 1.09 -4.28
CA ILE A 181 19.85 1.74 -3.00
C ILE A 181 21.11 1.69 -2.14
N ASN A 182 21.61 2.87 -1.83
CA ASN A 182 22.60 3.08 -0.79
C ASN A 182 21.91 3.81 0.36
N ASN A 183 21.43 3.06 1.34
CA ASN A 183 20.80 3.63 2.51
C ASN A 183 21.87 3.78 3.60
N ASP A 184 22.46 4.94 3.65
CA ASP A 184 23.48 5.33 4.62
C ASP A 184 22.94 5.53 6.04
N LEU A 185 21.63 5.71 6.19
CA LEU A 185 21.00 5.81 7.52
C LEU A 185 20.96 4.47 8.24
N PHE A 186 20.62 3.39 7.53
CA PHE A 186 20.39 2.06 8.12
C PHE A 186 21.11 0.93 7.41
N GLY A 187 21.95 1.20 6.41
CA GLY A 187 22.75 0.20 5.70
C GLY A 187 21.94 -0.90 5.00
N THR A 188 20.63 -0.70 4.81
CA THR A 188 19.74 -1.73 4.26
C THR A 188 19.19 -1.36 2.90
N LYS A 189 19.13 -2.34 1.99
CA LYS A 189 18.40 -2.26 0.73
C LYS A 189 16.91 -2.61 0.87
N ASN A 190 16.48 -3.04 2.06
CA ASN A 190 15.14 -3.54 2.32
C ASN A 190 14.30 -2.55 3.14
N LEU A 191 14.21 -1.32 2.69
CA LEU A 191 13.25 -0.36 3.24
C LEU A 191 11.85 -0.68 2.70
N TYR A 192 10.93 -0.99 3.59
CA TYR A 192 9.54 -1.22 3.24
C TYR A 192 8.70 -0.02 3.63
N CYS A 193 8.33 0.80 2.64
CA CYS A 193 7.41 1.91 2.86
C CYS A 193 6.01 1.36 3.13
N ILE A 194 5.43 1.73 4.25
CA ILE A 194 4.10 1.29 4.69
C ILE A 194 3.04 2.38 4.58
N GLY A 195 3.45 3.62 4.36
CA GLY A 195 2.51 4.73 4.26
C GLY A 195 3.17 6.10 4.23
N VAL A 196 2.32 7.09 4.36
CA VAL A 196 2.71 8.50 4.51
C VAL A 196 2.06 9.05 5.76
N ASP A 197 2.85 9.69 6.60
CA ASP A 197 2.32 10.54 7.64
C ASP A 197 1.86 11.88 7.05
N GLN A 198 0.55 12.10 7.05
CA GLN A 198 -0.06 13.30 6.48
C GLN A 198 0.21 14.58 7.28
N TYR A 199 0.64 14.45 8.53
CA TYR A 199 1.01 15.56 9.41
C TYR A 199 2.39 16.12 9.07
N THR A 200 3.38 15.26 9.12
CA THR A 200 4.78 15.63 8.88
C THR A 200 5.14 15.61 7.40
N LYS A 201 4.25 15.09 6.54
CA LYS A 201 4.48 14.87 5.10
C LYS A 201 5.67 13.94 4.84
N SER A 202 5.88 12.99 5.73
CA SER A 202 7.00 12.05 5.70
C SER A 202 6.54 10.69 5.20
N PHE A 203 7.37 10.03 4.41
CA PHE A 203 7.17 8.61 4.12
C PHE A 203 7.57 7.78 5.33
N VAL A 204 6.72 6.81 5.69
CA VAL A 204 6.91 5.94 6.84
C VAL A 204 7.41 4.59 6.37
N PHE A 205 8.58 4.21 6.85
CA PHE A 205 9.17 2.91 6.58
C PHE A 205 9.17 2.06 7.84
N MET A 206 9.10 0.76 7.65
CA MET A 206 9.07 -0.22 8.73
C MET A 206 10.31 -1.10 8.67
N ILE A 207 11.00 -1.25 9.81
CA ILE A 207 12.19 -2.08 9.95
C ILE A 207 12.02 -2.98 11.18
N THR A 208 12.39 -4.26 11.06
CA THR A 208 12.33 -5.18 12.20
C THR A 208 13.46 -4.88 13.21
N PRO A 209 13.19 -4.95 14.52
CA PRO A 209 14.22 -4.78 15.55
C PRO A 209 15.38 -5.76 15.37
N SER A 210 15.10 -7.03 15.13
CA SER A 210 16.13 -8.06 14.89
C SER A 210 17.10 -7.70 13.76
N TYR A 211 16.59 -7.06 12.68
CA TYR A 211 17.46 -6.60 11.60
C TYR A 211 18.36 -5.45 12.05
N LEU A 212 17.82 -4.46 12.76
CA LEU A 212 18.60 -3.32 13.27
C LEU A 212 19.66 -3.76 14.28
N LEU A 213 19.31 -4.64 15.21
CA LEU A 213 20.24 -5.21 16.18
C LEU A 213 21.39 -5.94 15.51
N LYS A 214 21.07 -6.81 14.53
CA LYS A 214 22.09 -7.49 13.73
C LYS A 214 22.99 -6.51 13.01
N LEU A 215 22.44 -5.46 12.44
CA LEU A 215 23.19 -4.44 11.71
C LEU A 215 24.16 -3.69 12.63
N VAL A 216 23.70 -3.24 13.80
CA VAL A 216 24.53 -2.57 14.82
C VAL A 216 25.69 -3.47 15.28
N GLN A 217 25.43 -4.79 15.43
CA GLN A 217 26.45 -5.73 15.89
C GLN A 217 27.48 -6.12 14.81
N THR A 218 27.03 -6.27 13.55
CA THR A 218 27.86 -6.86 12.49
C THR A 218 28.47 -5.82 11.53
N LYS A 219 27.86 -4.67 11.39
CA LYS A 219 28.25 -3.63 10.41
C LYS A 219 27.96 -2.21 10.92
N PRO A 220 28.40 -1.83 12.12
CA PRO A 220 28.11 -0.51 12.67
C PRO A 220 28.65 0.62 11.78
N GLU A 221 29.74 0.40 11.04
CA GLU A 221 30.34 1.33 10.10
C GLU A 221 29.46 1.65 8.88
N SER A 222 28.46 0.80 8.60
CA SER A 222 27.52 1.04 7.52
C SER A 222 26.39 2.01 7.89
N LEU A 223 26.32 2.39 9.18
CA LEU A 223 25.32 3.32 9.71
C LEU A 223 25.89 4.73 9.84
N HIS A 224 25.03 5.71 9.54
CA HIS A 224 25.36 7.09 9.87
C HIS A 224 25.58 7.23 11.40
N PRO A 225 26.62 7.92 11.88
CA PRO A 225 26.93 8.02 13.32
C PRO A 225 25.76 8.47 14.19
N GLU A 226 24.96 9.43 13.71
CA GLU A 226 23.78 9.91 14.41
C GLU A 226 22.69 8.82 14.53
N SER A 227 22.50 8.03 13.46
CA SER A 227 21.55 6.89 13.48
C SER A 227 22.02 5.81 14.44
N LEU A 228 23.30 5.48 14.46
CA LEU A 228 23.89 4.53 15.39
C LEU A 228 23.69 4.97 16.86
N ASN A 229 23.93 6.24 17.16
CA ASN A 229 23.71 6.78 18.50
C ASN A 229 22.22 6.68 18.92
N LYS A 230 21.30 7.04 18.03
CA LYS A 230 19.85 6.91 18.29
C LYS A 230 19.44 5.46 18.53
N LEU A 231 19.93 4.52 17.71
CA LEU A 231 19.63 3.09 17.86
C LEU A 231 20.14 2.52 19.19
N ASN A 232 21.35 2.92 19.62
CA ASN A 232 21.91 2.50 20.90
C ASN A 232 21.10 3.03 22.09
N GLN A 233 20.50 4.22 21.98
CA GLN A 233 19.66 4.80 23.02
C GLN A 233 18.28 4.11 23.13
N LEU A 234 17.79 3.46 22.08
CA LEU A 234 16.47 2.79 22.08
C LEU A 234 16.46 1.49 22.88
N HIS A 235 17.61 0.92 23.24
CA HIS A 235 17.73 -0.36 23.97
C HIS A 235 16.83 -1.46 23.39
N LEU A 236 16.80 -1.57 22.05
CA LEU A 236 15.94 -2.49 21.32
C LEU A 236 16.19 -3.95 21.72
N LYS A 237 15.13 -4.76 21.73
CA LYS A 237 15.14 -6.20 21.88
C LYS A 237 14.58 -6.86 20.60
N GLU A 238 14.90 -8.14 20.36
CA GLU A 238 14.45 -8.85 19.16
C GLU A 238 12.93 -8.98 19.04
N ASP A 239 12.25 -9.08 20.18
CA ASP A 239 10.80 -9.24 20.32
C ASP A 239 10.05 -7.91 20.46
N ASP A 240 10.73 -6.79 20.37
CA ASP A 240 10.08 -5.46 20.33
C ASP A 240 9.26 -5.28 19.05
N ASN A 241 8.34 -4.32 19.10
CA ASN A 241 7.57 -3.89 17.93
C ASN A 241 8.49 -3.32 16.84
N TYR A 242 7.99 -3.31 15.60
CA TYR A 242 8.71 -2.69 14.47
C TYR A 242 9.12 -1.26 14.76
N VAL A 243 10.32 -0.91 14.30
CA VAL A 243 10.81 0.47 14.31
C VAL A 243 10.25 1.20 13.10
N LEU A 244 9.59 2.33 13.34
CA LEU A 244 9.09 3.20 12.29
C LEU A 244 10.11 4.29 12.02
N VAL A 245 10.48 4.42 10.76
CA VAL A 245 11.42 5.45 10.28
C VAL A 245 10.66 6.42 9.39
N MET A 246 10.65 7.68 9.77
CA MET A 246 10.01 8.74 9.03
C MET A 246 11.05 9.50 8.21
N LEU A 247 10.95 9.43 6.88
CA LEU A 247 11.82 10.15 5.97
C LEU A 247 11.05 11.31 5.33
N LYS A 248 11.51 12.51 5.63
CA LYS A 248 11.06 13.72 4.96
C LYS A 248 12.01 14.01 3.79
N MET A 249 11.45 14.05 2.60
CA MET A 249 12.21 14.35 1.39
C MET A 249 12.18 15.83 1.04
#